data_2f80e1e47bc4afd432010e71e7f6d63a
#
_entry.id   2f80e1e47bc4afd432010e71e7f6d63a
#
_cell.length_a   1.000
_cell.length_b   1.000
_cell.length_c   1.000
_cell.angle_alpha   90.00
_cell.angle_beta   90.00
_cell.angle_gamma   90.00
#
_symmetry.space_group_name_H-M   'P 1'
#
loop_
_entity.id
_entity.type
_entity.pdbx_description
1 polymer ?
#
loop_
_entity_poly.entity_id
_entity_poly.type
_entity_poly.pdbx_seq_one_letter_code
_entity_poly.pdbx_strand_id
1 'polypeptide(L)'
;VYNDFNSNLANLYRCVRDKPAKLKYKLRYVLDSREDFEYLALLHKRGILPRLYDVDRAAKFYQLIRYSYASGLDSFGSQPHSMWSDFPMIDLAARRLQKVVIENKDFEKLIKQYDRPVSFFYCDPPYFATENYYKDVGFTAKDHIRLRDALLDIKGRFLVSYNDCPEIREIWHKPNIHIEEISRLNNLFLCRRF
;
A
#
# COMPACT_ATOMS: atom_id res chain seq x y z
N VAL A 1 13.48 5.86 -2.49
CA VAL A 1 12.28 5.98 -3.33
C VAL A 1 11.19 5.09 -2.74
N TYR A 2 9.96 5.56 -2.72
CA TYR A 2 8.76 4.78 -2.44
C TYR A 2 7.90 4.76 -3.72
N ASN A 3 7.40 3.61 -4.08
CA ASN A 3 6.49 3.48 -5.23
C ASN A 3 5.27 2.65 -4.85
N ASP A 4 4.13 3.09 -5.31
CA ASP A 4 2.90 2.32 -5.26
C ASP A 4 2.07 2.58 -6.52
N PHE A 5 1.47 1.55 -7.09
CA PHE A 5 0.64 1.69 -8.26
C PHE A 5 -0.74 2.28 -7.93
N ASN A 6 -1.20 2.14 -6.67
CA ASN A 6 -2.41 2.78 -6.20
C ASN A 6 -2.22 4.31 -6.12
N SER A 7 -2.80 5.02 -7.06
CA SER A 7 -2.68 6.48 -7.16
C SER A 7 -3.29 7.23 -5.96
N ASN A 8 -4.27 6.65 -5.24
CA ASN A 8 -4.81 7.23 -4.02
C ASN A 8 -3.78 7.19 -2.89
N LEU A 9 -3.07 6.07 -2.76
CA LEU A 9 -2.03 5.90 -1.75
C LEU A 9 -0.83 6.80 -2.04
N ALA A 10 -0.36 6.85 -3.29
CA ALA A 10 0.70 7.76 -3.70
C ALA A 10 0.35 9.23 -3.45
N ASN A 11 -0.91 9.64 -3.74
CA ASN A 11 -1.40 10.97 -3.43
C ASN A 11 -1.44 11.23 -1.91
N LEU A 12 -1.90 10.26 -1.12
CA LEU A 12 -1.90 10.38 0.33
C LEU A 12 -0.49 10.64 0.89
N TYR A 13 0.50 9.86 0.47
CA TYR A 13 1.89 10.04 0.92
C TYR A 13 2.47 11.39 0.49
N ARG A 14 2.17 11.87 -0.71
CA ARG A 14 2.55 13.23 -1.14
C ARG A 14 1.92 14.31 -0.25
N CYS A 15 0.63 14.18 0.07
CA CYS A 15 -0.04 15.12 0.96
C CYS A 15 0.47 15.04 2.40
N VAL A 16 0.79 13.87 2.93
CA VAL A 16 1.44 13.69 4.24
C VAL A 16 2.79 14.39 4.25
N ARG A 17 3.61 14.24 3.21
CA ARG A 17 4.93 14.86 3.12
C ARG A 17 4.85 16.39 2.97
N ASP A 18 4.03 16.87 2.03
CA ASP A 18 4.10 18.25 1.55
C ASP A 18 3.03 19.17 2.17
N LYS A 19 1.91 18.60 2.63
CA LYS A 19 0.72 19.33 3.09
C LYS A 19 0.14 18.78 4.40
N PRO A 20 0.95 18.34 5.40
CA PRO A 20 0.44 17.65 6.60
C PRO A 20 -0.55 18.50 7.40
N ALA A 21 -0.31 19.79 7.53
CA ALA A 21 -1.22 20.69 8.24
C ALA A 21 -2.60 20.79 7.56
N LYS A 22 -2.63 20.86 6.22
CA LYS A 22 -3.88 20.91 5.46
C LYS A 22 -4.63 19.58 5.54
N LEU A 23 -3.91 18.45 5.49
CA LEU A 23 -4.49 17.13 5.65
C LEU A 23 -5.13 16.98 7.04
N LYS A 24 -4.39 17.30 8.12
CA LYS A 24 -4.93 17.27 9.48
C LYS A 24 -6.15 18.21 9.66
N TYR A 25 -6.12 19.38 9.03
CA TYR A 25 -7.26 20.29 9.05
C TYR A 25 -8.53 19.64 8.46
N LYS A 26 -8.41 18.93 7.32
CA LYS A 26 -9.53 18.21 6.70
C LYS A 26 -10.01 17.02 7.53
N LEU A 27 -9.12 16.38 8.28
CA LEU A 27 -9.44 15.23 9.14
C LEU A 27 -10.00 15.64 10.50
N ARG A 28 -9.89 16.92 10.89
CA ARG A 28 -10.23 17.41 12.24
C ARG A 28 -11.68 17.14 12.65
N TYR A 29 -12.61 17.25 11.72
CA TYR A 29 -14.06 17.17 12.00
C TYR A 29 -14.71 15.98 11.30
N VAL A 30 -13.93 14.98 10.97
CA VAL A 30 -14.45 13.73 10.38
C VAL A 30 -15.09 12.91 11.51
N LEU A 31 -16.34 12.52 11.31
CA LEU A 31 -17.07 11.65 12.22
C LEU A 31 -16.79 10.18 11.91
N ASP A 32 -16.75 9.35 12.97
CA ASP A 32 -16.76 7.90 12.83
C ASP A 32 -18.20 7.45 12.57
N SER A 33 -18.56 7.43 11.29
CA SER A 33 -19.90 7.17 10.79
C SER A 33 -19.88 6.06 9.75
N ARG A 34 -20.74 5.06 9.96
CA ARG A 34 -20.95 3.98 8.98
C ARG A 34 -21.48 4.51 7.65
N GLU A 35 -22.41 5.45 7.68
CA GLU A 35 -23.00 6.06 6.49
C GLU A 35 -21.94 6.78 5.65
N ASP A 36 -21.08 7.59 6.30
CA ASP A 36 -19.97 8.27 5.63
C ASP A 36 -18.97 7.27 5.05
N PHE A 37 -18.66 6.20 5.80
CA PHE A 37 -17.78 5.15 5.32
C PHE A 37 -18.34 4.46 4.05
N GLU A 38 -19.61 4.06 4.07
CA GLU A 38 -20.27 3.38 2.94
C GLU A 38 -20.31 4.30 1.71
N TYR A 39 -20.57 5.59 1.93
CA TYR A 39 -20.52 6.58 0.85
C TYR A 39 -19.10 6.70 0.27
N LEU A 40 -18.06 6.78 1.11
CA LEU A 40 -16.67 6.85 0.65
C LEU A 40 -16.22 5.57 -0.07
N ALA A 41 -16.61 4.40 0.44
CA ALA A 41 -16.35 3.11 -0.19
C ALA A 41 -16.99 3.04 -1.59
N LEU A 42 -18.21 3.57 -1.73
CA LEU A 42 -18.88 3.66 -3.03
C LEU A 42 -18.12 4.60 -3.99
N LEU A 43 -17.68 5.78 -3.51
CA LEU A 43 -16.89 6.71 -4.33
C LEU A 43 -15.56 6.09 -4.78
N HIS A 44 -14.92 5.37 -3.88
CA HIS A 44 -13.68 4.64 -4.17
C HIS A 44 -13.91 3.58 -5.24
N LYS A 45 -14.88 2.70 -5.05
CA LYS A 45 -15.25 1.64 -5.98
C LYS A 45 -15.63 2.15 -7.38
N ARG A 46 -16.21 3.34 -7.46
CA ARG A 46 -16.57 4.00 -8.74
C ARG A 46 -15.41 4.77 -9.39
N GLY A 47 -14.22 4.78 -8.79
CA GLY A 47 -13.08 5.53 -9.30
C GLY A 47 -13.28 7.05 -9.29
N ILE A 48 -14.08 7.58 -8.35
CA ILE A 48 -14.36 9.02 -8.26
C ILE A 48 -13.30 9.75 -7.43
N LEU A 49 -12.71 9.10 -6.43
CA LEU A 49 -11.70 9.73 -5.55
C LEU A 49 -10.55 10.40 -6.34
N PRO A 50 -10.00 9.81 -7.41
CA PRO A 50 -8.94 10.45 -8.19
C PRO A 50 -9.32 11.78 -8.85
N ARG A 51 -10.61 12.09 -8.97
CA ARG A 51 -11.11 13.35 -9.55
C ARG A 51 -11.15 14.51 -8.56
N LEU A 52 -10.92 14.25 -7.28
CA LEU A 52 -10.89 15.26 -6.22
C LEU A 52 -9.54 15.98 -6.18
N TYR A 53 -9.54 17.18 -5.58
CA TYR A 53 -8.30 17.89 -5.25
C TYR A 53 -7.44 17.06 -4.28
N ASP A 54 -6.12 17.16 -4.41
CA ASP A 54 -5.13 16.32 -3.72
C ASP A 54 -5.42 16.11 -2.23
N VAL A 55 -5.66 17.20 -1.48
CA VAL A 55 -5.84 17.13 -0.02
C VAL A 55 -7.20 16.54 0.34
N ASP A 56 -8.25 16.87 -0.41
CA ASP A 56 -9.58 16.29 -0.19
C ASP A 56 -9.58 14.79 -0.51
N ARG A 57 -8.94 14.43 -1.62
CA ARG A 57 -8.71 13.03 -2.00
C ARG A 57 -7.94 12.28 -0.92
N ALA A 58 -6.84 12.86 -0.43
CA ALA A 58 -6.01 12.27 0.61
C ALA A 58 -6.79 12.08 1.92
N ALA A 59 -7.55 13.09 2.35
CA ALA A 59 -8.36 13.01 3.57
C ALA A 59 -9.44 11.93 3.48
N LYS A 60 -10.18 11.89 2.36
CA LYS A 60 -11.21 10.87 2.13
C LYS A 60 -10.64 9.46 2.04
N PHE A 61 -9.51 9.28 1.38
CA PHE A 61 -8.85 7.98 1.29
C PHE A 61 -8.29 7.55 2.66
N TYR A 62 -7.70 8.48 3.41
CA TYR A 62 -7.25 8.21 4.78
C TYR A 62 -8.40 7.79 5.70
N GLN A 63 -9.52 8.51 5.65
CA GLN A 63 -10.74 8.16 6.39
C GLN A 63 -11.23 6.76 6.04
N LEU A 64 -11.27 6.43 4.74
CA LEU A 64 -11.68 5.11 4.26
C LEU A 64 -10.78 4.00 4.82
N ILE A 65 -9.47 4.18 4.81
CA ILE A 65 -8.52 3.22 5.39
C ILE A 65 -8.75 3.04 6.90
N ARG A 66 -8.85 4.16 7.63
CA ARG A 66 -8.89 4.13 9.10
C ARG A 66 -10.19 3.57 9.67
N TYR A 67 -11.29 3.75 8.96
CA TYR A 67 -12.60 3.26 9.37
C TYR A 67 -12.97 1.91 8.76
N SER A 68 -12.11 1.35 7.90
CA SER A 68 -12.34 0.01 7.38
C SER A 68 -11.83 -1.09 8.30
N TYR A 69 -12.54 -2.21 8.35
CA TYR A 69 -12.06 -3.41 9.02
C TYR A 69 -10.75 -3.90 8.38
N ALA A 70 -9.73 -4.10 9.19
CA ALA A 70 -8.39 -4.53 8.77
C ALA A 70 -7.81 -3.74 7.58
N SER A 71 -8.21 -2.46 7.42
CA SER A 71 -7.81 -1.59 6.29
C SER A 71 -8.19 -2.13 4.90
N GLY A 72 -9.17 -3.03 4.82
CA GLY A 72 -9.59 -3.71 3.58
C GLY A 72 -10.45 -2.87 2.64
N LEU A 73 -10.86 -1.66 3.02
CA LEU A 73 -11.65 -0.68 2.26
C LEU A 73 -13.10 -1.12 1.91
N ASP A 74 -13.48 -2.35 2.20
CA ASP A 74 -14.77 -2.93 1.80
C ASP A 74 -15.82 -2.96 2.92
N SER A 75 -15.40 -3.01 4.18
CA SER A 75 -16.29 -3.13 5.33
C SER A 75 -15.91 -2.19 6.46
N PHE A 76 -16.93 -1.64 7.11
CA PHE A 76 -16.76 -0.72 8.23
C PHE A 76 -16.23 -1.42 9.48
N GLY A 77 -15.20 -0.85 10.09
CA GLY A 77 -14.69 -1.28 11.39
C GLY A 77 -15.58 -0.79 12.50
N SER A 78 -16.05 -1.71 13.37
CA SER A 78 -16.96 -1.35 14.45
C SER A 78 -16.30 -0.74 15.69
N GLN A 79 -14.97 -0.60 15.69
CA GLN A 79 -14.26 -0.02 16.83
C GLN A 79 -14.13 1.50 16.67
N PRO A 80 -14.55 2.28 17.67
CA PRO A 80 -14.42 3.73 17.63
C PRO A 80 -12.97 4.16 17.38
N HIS A 81 -12.78 5.08 16.44
CA HIS A 81 -11.49 5.64 16.13
C HIS A 81 -11.55 7.16 15.98
N SER A 82 -10.68 7.86 16.70
CA SER A 82 -10.56 9.32 16.58
C SER A 82 -9.42 9.69 15.64
N MET A 83 -9.70 10.43 14.58
CA MET A 83 -8.67 10.96 13.68
C MET A 83 -7.64 11.85 14.38
N TRP A 84 -8.00 12.46 15.52
CA TRP A 84 -7.06 13.26 16.32
C TRP A 84 -5.90 12.43 16.88
N SER A 85 -6.15 11.17 17.21
CA SER A 85 -5.12 10.26 17.70
C SER A 85 -4.04 9.94 16.66
N ASP A 86 -4.36 10.14 15.37
CA ASP A 86 -3.44 9.88 14.27
C ASP A 86 -2.52 11.09 13.95
N PHE A 87 -2.83 12.28 14.43
CA PHE A 87 -2.09 13.50 14.06
C PHE A 87 -0.59 13.45 14.39
N PRO A 88 -0.18 12.95 15.56
CA PRO A 88 1.26 12.77 15.84
C PRO A 88 1.94 11.82 14.85
N MET A 89 1.25 10.76 14.42
CA MET A 89 1.77 9.81 13.44
C MET A 89 1.89 10.45 12.04
N ILE A 90 0.92 11.27 11.64
CA ILE A 90 1.00 12.04 10.38
C ILE A 90 2.22 12.97 10.40
N ASP A 91 2.48 13.66 11.52
CA ASP A 91 3.65 14.54 11.64
C ASP A 91 4.98 13.76 11.61
N LEU A 92 5.02 12.60 12.26
CA LEU A 92 6.18 11.71 12.22
C LEU A 92 6.44 11.20 10.80
N ALA A 93 5.40 10.75 10.12
CA ALA A 93 5.45 10.29 8.74
C ALA A 93 5.88 11.42 7.79
N ALA A 94 5.36 12.65 7.98
CA ALA A 94 5.77 13.82 7.21
C ALA A 94 7.28 14.05 7.32
N ARG A 95 7.84 14.02 8.54
CA ARG A 95 9.29 14.16 8.75
C ARG A 95 10.08 13.02 8.10
N ARG A 96 9.60 11.79 8.22
CA ARG A 96 10.26 10.60 7.63
C ARG A 96 10.31 10.66 6.11
N LEU A 97 9.28 11.23 5.48
CA LEU A 97 9.14 11.30 4.03
C LEU A 97 9.87 12.47 3.37
N GLN A 98 10.45 13.43 4.12
CA GLN A 98 11.07 14.64 3.55
C GLN A 98 12.13 14.36 2.48
N LYS A 99 12.88 13.25 2.62
CA LYS A 99 13.94 12.86 1.68
C LYS A 99 13.52 11.70 0.78
N VAL A 100 12.21 11.39 0.72
CA VAL A 100 11.69 10.28 -0.06
C VAL A 100 11.06 10.78 -1.36
N VAL A 101 11.53 10.27 -2.49
CA VAL A 101 10.85 10.45 -3.77
C VAL A 101 9.64 9.51 -3.79
N ILE A 102 8.45 10.05 -4.04
CA ILE A 102 7.21 9.29 -4.10
C ILE A 102 6.80 9.16 -5.57
N GLU A 103 6.89 7.94 -6.07
CA GLU A 103 6.50 7.56 -7.41
C GLU A 103 5.12 6.88 -7.44
N ASN A 104 4.50 6.90 -8.62
CA ASN A 104 3.27 6.18 -8.89
C ASN A 104 3.38 5.61 -10.30
N LYS A 105 4.11 4.52 -10.41
CA LYS A 105 4.50 3.92 -11.70
C LYS A 105 4.35 2.40 -11.64
N ASP A 106 4.23 1.81 -12.82
CA ASP A 106 4.43 0.39 -13.00
C ASP A 106 5.82 -0.02 -12.48
N PHE A 107 5.89 -1.13 -11.75
CA PHE A 107 7.11 -1.59 -11.07
C PHE A 107 8.27 -1.82 -12.05
N GLU A 108 8.01 -2.36 -13.24
CA GLU A 108 9.04 -2.64 -14.23
C GLU A 108 9.69 -1.35 -14.73
N LYS A 109 8.87 -0.32 -15.01
CA LYS A 109 9.37 1.01 -15.38
C LYS A 109 10.17 1.65 -14.27
N LEU A 110 9.72 1.48 -13.02
CA LEU A 110 10.40 1.99 -11.85
C LEU A 110 11.77 1.32 -11.66
N ILE A 111 11.80 -0.01 -11.69
CA ILE A 111 13.03 -0.80 -11.53
C ILE A 111 14.06 -0.35 -12.57
N LYS A 112 13.68 -0.31 -13.85
CA LYS A 112 14.57 0.16 -14.95
C LYS A 112 15.08 1.59 -14.72
N GLN A 113 14.25 2.48 -14.19
CA GLN A 113 14.63 3.88 -13.95
C GLN A 113 15.65 4.04 -12.82
N TYR A 114 15.53 3.24 -11.76
CA TYR A 114 16.34 3.37 -10.55
C TYR A 114 17.44 2.32 -10.40
N ASP A 115 17.58 1.40 -11.36
CA ASP A 115 18.61 0.36 -11.32
C ASP A 115 20.02 0.94 -11.49
N ARG A 116 20.85 0.68 -10.49
CA ARG A 116 22.29 0.99 -10.43
C ARG A 116 22.98 -0.12 -9.64
N PRO A 117 24.30 -0.30 -9.77
CA PRO A 117 25.05 -1.31 -8.98
C PRO A 117 24.87 -1.20 -7.47
N VAL A 118 24.56 0.01 -6.97
CA VAL A 118 24.33 0.29 -5.54
C VAL A 118 22.85 0.28 -5.15
N SER A 119 21.95 0.05 -6.08
CA SER A 119 20.51 0.03 -5.80
C SER A 119 20.13 -1.21 -5.01
N PHE A 120 19.19 -1.04 -4.09
CA PHE A 120 18.54 -2.13 -3.38
C PHE A 120 17.01 -1.97 -3.51
N PHE A 121 16.35 -2.96 -4.07
CA PHE A 121 14.92 -3.00 -4.25
C PHE A 121 14.29 -3.90 -3.18
N TYR A 122 13.42 -3.35 -2.34
CA TYR A 122 12.51 -4.13 -1.51
C TYR A 122 11.15 -4.17 -2.19
N CYS A 123 10.67 -5.34 -2.50
CA CYS A 123 9.39 -5.56 -3.18
C CYS A 123 8.44 -6.37 -2.28
N ASP A 124 7.25 -5.82 -2.06
CA ASP A 124 6.16 -6.47 -1.32
C ASP A 124 4.90 -6.44 -2.22
N PRO A 125 4.87 -7.29 -3.27
CA PRO A 125 3.75 -7.32 -4.20
C PRO A 125 2.52 -7.95 -3.56
N PRO A 126 1.33 -7.85 -4.18
CA PRO A 126 0.19 -8.67 -3.81
C PRO A 126 0.59 -10.14 -3.72
N TYR A 127 0.19 -10.83 -2.66
CA TYR A 127 0.53 -12.23 -2.47
C TYR A 127 -0.24 -13.12 -3.44
N PHE A 128 0.36 -14.23 -3.84
CA PHE A 128 -0.26 -15.18 -4.76
C PHE A 128 -1.59 -15.72 -4.19
N ALA A 129 -2.60 -15.80 -5.04
CA ALA A 129 -4.00 -16.11 -4.73
C ALA A 129 -4.72 -15.05 -3.86
N THR A 130 -4.09 -13.90 -3.56
CA THR A 130 -4.72 -12.79 -2.84
C THR A 130 -4.81 -11.51 -3.68
N GLU A 131 -4.48 -11.58 -4.97
CA GLU A 131 -4.49 -10.44 -5.91
C GLU A 131 -5.86 -9.76 -5.96
N ASN A 132 -6.94 -10.52 -5.72
CA ASN A 132 -8.30 -10.01 -5.65
C ASN A 132 -8.54 -8.98 -4.53
N TYR A 133 -7.71 -8.94 -3.49
CA TYR A 133 -7.76 -7.89 -2.47
C TYR A 133 -7.24 -6.54 -2.97
N TYR A 134 -6.49 -6.55 -4.08
CA TYR A 134 -5.85 -5.38 -4.69
C TYR A 134 -6.44 -5.06 -6.06
N LYS A 135 -7.76 -5.18 -6.21
CA LYS A 135 -8.48 -4.98 -7.49
C LYS A 135 -8.16 -3.67 -8.18
N ASP A 136 -7.91 -2.62 -7.40
CA ASP A 136 -7.59 -1.28 -7.92
C ASP A 136 -6.23 -1.19 -8.61
N VAL A 137 -5.36 -2.17 -8.38
CA VAL A 137 -3.98 -2.18 -8.89
C VAL A 137 -3.87 -3.03 -10.15
N GLY A 138 -4.84 -3.93 -10.39
CA GLY A 138 -4.86 -4.80 -11.58
C GLY A 138 -3.68 -5.76 -11.66
N PHE A 139 -3.07 -6.11 -10.52
CA PHE A 139 -1.98 -7.07 -10.45
C PHE A 139 -2.51 -8.50 -10.68
N THR A 140 -1.85 -9.26 -11.52
CA THR A 140 -2.31 -10.58 -11.97
C THR A 140 -1.24 -11.65 -11.78
N ALA A 141 -1.58 -12.93 -11.93
CA ALA A 141 -0.62 -14.02 -11.88
C ALA A 141 0.57 -13.85 -12.87
N LYS A 142 0.36 -13.18 -14.01
CA LYS A 142 1.43 -12.88 -14.97
C LYS A 142 2.40 -11.82 -14.44
N ASP A 143 1.96 -10.95 -13.56
CA ASP A 143 2.77 -9.87 -13.02
C ASP A 143 3.81 -10.38 -12.01
N HIS A 144 3.57 -11.53 -11.36
CA HIS A 144 4.59 -12.20 -10.55
C HIS A 144 5.80 -12.62 -11.40
N ILE A 145 5.52 -13.15 -12.60
CA ILE A 145 6.57 -13.54 -13.57
C ILE A 145 7.29 -12.29 -14.11
N ARG A 146 6.55 -11.24 -14.49
CA ARG A 146 7.12 -9.96 -14.91
C ARG A 146 8.04 -9.36 -13.86
N LEU A 147 7.61 -9.39 -12.59
CA LEU A 147 8.41 -8.87 -11.48
C LEU A 147 9.70 -9.66 -11.30
N ARG A 148 9.61 -11.00 -11.34
CA ARG A 148 10.79 -11.86 -11.31
C ARG A 148 11.76 -11.52 -12.43
N ASP A 149 11.28 -11.45 -13.67
CA ASP A 149 12.13 -11.21 -14.83
C ASP A 149 12.79 -9.83 -14.76
N ALA A 150 12.03 -8.81 -14.35
CA ALA A 150 12.56 -7.47 -14.15
C ALA A 150 13.65 -7.41 -13.07
N LEU A 151 13.51 -8.19 -11.98
CA LEU A 151 14.48 -8.22 -10.87
C LEU A 151 15.71 -9.10 -11.18
N LEU A 152 15.59 -10.10 -12.03
CA LEU A 152 16.75 -10.90 -12.48
C LEU A 152 17.68 -10.14 -13.43
N ASP A 153 17.19 -9.10 -14.09
CA ASP A 153 17.95 -8.29 -15.07
C ASP A 153 18.62 -7.05 -14.45
N ILE A 154 18.51 -6.83 -13.14
CA ILE A 154 19.08 -5.63 -12.50
C ILE A 154 20.58 -5.76 -12.23
N LYS A 155 21.23 -4.58 -12.15
CA LYS A 155 22.62 -4.42 -11.71
C LYS A 155 22.75 -4.38 -10.19
N GLY A 156 21.67 -3.98 -9.51
CA GLY A 156 21.59 -3.83 -8.06
C GLY A 156 21.28 -5.15 -7.34
N ARG A 157 20.66 -5.03 -6.19
CA ARG A 157 20.21 -6.17 -5.37
C ARG A 157 18.72 -6.02 -5.05
N PHE A 158 18.09 -7.12 -4.71
CA PHE A 158 16.69 -7.09 -4.30
C PHE A 158 16.38 -8.05 -3.15
N LEU A 159 15.25 -7.79 -2.50
CA LEU A 159 14.56 -8.67 -1.60
C LEU A 159 13.07 -8.60 -1.92
N VAL A 160 12.43 -9.75 -2.01
CA VAL A 160 10.99 -9.86 -2.27
C VAL A 160 10.35 -10.68 -1.15
N SER A 161 9.23 -10.20 -0.61
CA SER A 161 8.43 -10.96 0.35
C SER A 161 7.19 -11.56 -0.33
N TYR A 162 6.87 -12.82 0.02
CA TYR A 162 5.71 -13.55 -0.47
C TYR A 162 5.11 -14.47 0.59
N ASN A 163 3.86 -14.89 0.37
CA ASN A 163 3.33 -16.07 1.03
C ASN A 163 4.01 -17.32 0.46
N ASP A 164 4.26 -18.29 1.32
CA ASP A 164 4.81 -19.57 0.88
C ASP A 164 3.72 -20.43 0.22
N CYS A 165 3.91 -20.69 -1.07
CA CYS A 165 3.09 -21.60 -1.85
C CYS A 165 3.89 -22.21 -3.01
N PRO A 166 3.45 -23.38 -3.54
CA PRO A 166 4.18 -24.09 -4.62
C PRO A 166 4.43 -23.21 -5.84
N GLU A 167 3.47 -22.41 -6.24
CA GLU A 167 3.55 -21.55 -7.43
C GLU A 167 4.62 -20.48 -7.28
N ILE A 168 4.72 -19.84 -6.10
CA ILE A 168 5.76 -18.84 -5.82
C ILE A 168 7.14 -19.51 -5.75
N ARG A 169 7.23 -20.68 -5.13
CA ARG A 169 8.48 -21.45 -5.12
C ARG A 169 8.93 -21.80 -6.54
N GLU A 170 8.04 -22.21 -7.42
CA GLU A 170 8.33 -22.49 -8.82
C GLU A 170 8.80 -21.24 -9.58
N ILE A 171 8.09 -20.10 -9.42
CA ILE A 171 8.45 -18.84 -10.04
C ILE A 171 9.87 -18.42 -9.65
N TRP A 172 10.22 -18.50 -8.36
CA TRP A 172 11.48 -18.00 -7.81
C TRP A 172 12.60 -19.05 -7.71
N HIS A 173 12.34 -20.31 -8.09
CA HIS A 173 13.38 -21.35 -8.12
C HIS A 173 14.36 -21.11 -9.28
N LYS A 174 15.37 -20.29 -9.04
CA LYS A 174 16.42 -19.91 -10.01
C LYS A 174 17.81 -20.03 -9.37
N PRO A 175 18.86 -20.33 -10.14
CA PRO A 175 20.20 -20.63 -9.61
C PRO A 175 20.81 -19.56 -8.70
N ASN A 176 20.45 -18.29 -8.91
CA ASN A 176 21.03 -17.16 -8.16
C ASN A 176 20.05 -16.56 -7.13
N ILE A 177 18.96 -17.25 -6.81
CA ILE A 177 17.98 -16.82 -5.84
C ILE A 177 18.14 -17.63 -4.55
N HIS A 178 18.29 -16.92 -3.44
CA HIS A 178 18.20 -17.50 -2.10
C HIS A 178 16.78 -17.34 -1.58
N ILE A 179 16.15 -18.45 -1.22
CA ILE A 179 14.80 -18.47 -0.61
C ILE A 179 14.97 -18.78 0.87
N GLU A 180 14.47 -17.90 1.72
CA GLU A 180 14.45 -18.07 3.16
C GLU A 180 13.01 -18.18 3.66
N GLU A 181 12.71 -19.22 4.43
CA GLU A 181 11.41 -19.44 5.03
C GLU A 181 11.35 -18.79 6.41
N ILE A 182 10.35 -17.96 6.63
CA ILE A 182 10.10 -17.31 7.91
C ILE A 182 8.73 -17.72 8.42
N SER A 183 8.71 -18.44 9.54
CA SER A 183 7.45 -18.75 10.23
C SER A 183 6.98 -17.54 11.03
N ARG A 184 5.77 -17.06 10.77
CA ARG A 184 5.16 -15.92 11.45
C ARG A 184 3.81 -16.28 12.02
N LEU A 185 3.58 -15.96 13.29
CA LEU A 185 2.26 -16.06 13.89
C LEU A 185 1.34 -15.03 13.23
N ASN A 186 0.24 -15.51 12.66
CA ASN A 186 -0.78 -14.65 12.09
C ASN A 186 -1.71 -14.16 13.21
N ASN A 187 -1.49 -12.94 13.69
CA ASN A 187 -2.26 -12.33 14.78
C ASN A 187 -3.76 -12.15 14.48
N LEU A 188 -4.18 -12.21 13.21
CA LEU A 188 -5.60 -12.17 12.83
C LEU A 188 -6.40 -13.38 13.32
N PHE A 189 -5.75 -14.51 13.60
CA PHE A 189 -6.40 -15.69 14.16
C PHE A 189 -6.45 -15.70 15.70
N LEU A 190 -5.69 -14.87 16.37
CA LEU A 190 -5.68 -14.78 17.85
C LEU A 190 -6.88 -14.00 18.41
N CYS A 191 -7.56 -13.20 17.61
CA CYS A 191 -8.75 -12.44 18.01
C CYS A 191 -10.06 -13.25 17.97
N ARG A 192 -10.04 -14.58 17.73
CA ARG A 192 -11.23 -15.43 17.70
C ARG A 192 -11.37 -16.35 18.90
N ARG A 193 -10.90 -15.96 20.07
CA ARG A 193 -11.24 -16.64 21.34
C ARG A 193 -11.46 -15.60 22.40
N PHE A 194 -12.73 -15.07 22.41
CA PHE A 194 -13.47 -14.75 23.63
C PHE A 194 -14.93 -14.54 23.24
#